data_9678f7e6214a3e78c52a23a5d03aa3c3
#
_entry.id   9678f7e6214a3e78c52a23a5d03aa3c3
#
_cell.length_a   1.000
_cell.length_b   1.000
_cell.length_c   1.000
_cell.angle_alpha   90.00
_cell.angle_beta   90.00
_cell.angle_gamma   90.00
#
_symmetry.space_group_name_H-M   'P 1'
#
loop_
_entity.id
_entity.type
_entity.pdbx_description
1 polymer ?
#
loop_
_entity_poly.entity_id
_entity_poly.type
_entity_poly.pdbx_seq_one_letter_code
_entity_poly.pdbx_strand_id
1 'polypeptide(L)'
;MNDILLVIENDLWENEVGDSIRQILAAPVDGLVREEPQFSLNQIEPDSFAGLLMKNRNYLKVEVSNKEPGVTVTTGLYANPQTGVIIRGKDAAGGVIEQIITNAQQIKTIFNDGEIKEKQRLMKKVGLNVDQIKERFGIELIAPRSYRYAAPDDKDFFWLRRNIKEGTMDIMIYEVDRDKIPQDSNVVASITKVRDSVGSLKVPVDNGEFITERAFSPYVNESQVDGKFAYETKGLWEVSGQFMSGPFLNYAIYNEEKNNWLIIEGYIFAPSAKQRNYLFELESILKSLKFVEKED
;
A
#
# COMPACT_ATOMS: atom_id res chain seq x y z
N MET A 1 4.52 -11.19 -4.70
CA MET A 1 3.21 -10.51 -4.59
C MET A 1 3.12 -9.38 -5.59
N ASN A 2 1.92 -8.93 -5.89
CA ASN A 2 1.69 -7.91 -6.93
C ASN A 2 2.07 -8.36 -8.35
N ASP A 3 1.87 -9.64 -8.64
CA ASP A 3 2.05 -10.22 -9.97
C ASP A 3 0.67 -10.54 -10.55
N ILE A 4 0.43 -10.12 -11.79
CA ILE A 4 -0.82 -10.39 -12.52
C ILE A 4 -0.48 -11.17 -13.78
N LEU A 5 -1.15 -12.33 -13.97
CA LEU A 5 -1.13 -13.08 -15.21
C LEU A 5 -2.13 -12.44 -16.19
N LEU A 6 -1.64 -11.92 -17.30
CA LEU A 6 -2.46 -11.35 -18.35
C LEU A 6 -2.77 -12.42 -19.40
N VAL A 7 -4.04 -12.73 -19.56
CA VAL A 7 -4.55 -13.68 -20.55
C VAL A 7 -5.13 -12.85 -21.70
N ILE A 8 -4.32 -12.61 -22.71
CA ILE A 8 -4.61 -11.70 -23.82
C ILE A 8 -3.87 -12.15 -25.08
N GLU A 9 -4.51 -12.01 -26.24
CA GLU A 9 -3.90 -12.27 -27.53
C GLU A 9 -2.68 -11.38 -27.77
N ASN A 10 -1.62 -11.91 -28.42
CA ASN A 10 -0.40 -11.16 -28.68
C ASN A 10 -0.65 -9.87 -29.45
N ASP A 11 -1.50 -9.91 -30.47
CA ASP A 11 -1.82 -8.73 -31.28
C ASP A 11 -2.46 -7.62 -30.44
N LEU A 12 -3.28 -7.94 -29.45
CA LEU A 12 -3.86 -6.96 -28.53
C LEU A 12 -2.84 -6.45 -27.52
N TRP A 13 -1.95 -7.34 -27.05
CA TRP A 13 -0.92 -7.00 -26.07
C TRP A 13 0.17 -6.08 -26.64
N GLU A 14 0.56 -6.26 -27.90
CA GLU A 14 1.60 -5.47 -28.57
C GLU A 14 1.10 -4.10 -29.05
N ASN A 15 -0.21 -3.84 -28.98
CA ASN A 15 -0.86 -2.62 -29.45
C ASN A 15 -1.53 -1.82 -28.32
N GLU A 16 -2.42 -0.89 -28.65
CA GLU A 16 -3.03 0.10 -27.77
C GLU A 16 -3.73 -0.49 -26.53
N VAL A 17 -4.28 -1.72 -26.64
CA VAL A 17 -4.91 -2.42 -25.50
C VAL A 17 -3.85 -2.74 -24.45
N GLY A 18 -2.73 -3.31 -24.88
CA GLY A 18 -1.60 -3.61 -23.98
C GLY A 18 -0.98 -2.34 -23.37
N ASP A 19 -0.87 -1.27 -24.15
CA ASP A 19 -0.39 0.03 -23.67
C ASP A 19 -1.30 0.58 -22.58
N SER A 20 -2.61 0.54 -22.78
CA SER A 20 -3.62 0.98 -21.80
C SER A 20 -3.53 0.17 -20.50
N ILE A 21 -3.35 -1.15 -20.59
CA ILE A 21 -3.16 -2.03 -19.42
C ILE A 21 -1.86 -1.67 -18.68
N ARG A 22 -0.76 -1.47 -19.41
CA ARG A 22 0.55 -1.11 -18.82
C ARG A 22 0.49 0.23 -18.10
N GLN A 23 -0.12 1.25 -18.71
CA GLN A 23 -0.28 2.58 -18.09
C GLN A 23 -1.06 2.53 -16.78
N ILE A 24 -2.02 1.63 -16.63
CA ILE A 24 -2.87 1.54 -15.45
C ILE A 24 -2.27 0.63 -14.39
N LEU A 25 -1.91 -0.62 -14.77
CA LEU A 25 -1.51 -1.62 -13.80
C LEU A 25 0.00 -1.64 -13.52
N ALA A 26 0.81 -1.22 -14.47
CA ALA A 26 2.25 -1.07 -14.29
C ALA A 26 2.67 0.40 -14.06
N ALA A 27 1.72 1.28 -13.70
CA ALA A 27 2.05 2.63 -13.27
C ALA A 27 3.06 2.60 -12.10
N PRO A 28 3.99 3.56 -12.03
CA PRO A 28 4.90 3.66 -10.89
C PRO A 28 4.16 3.79 -9.57
N VAL A 29 4.73 3.23 -8.51
CA VAL A 29 4.25 3.42 -7.14
C VAL A 29 4.70 4.77 -6.63
N ASP A 30 3.75 5.60 -6.18
CA ASP A 30 4.04 6.91 -5.62
C ASP A 30 4.94 6.82 -4.37
N GLY A 31 5.85 7.79 -4.23
CA GLY A 31 6.72 7.92 -3.08
C GLY A 31 7.94 7.00 -3.08
N LEU A 32 8.22 6.25 -4.15
CA LEU A 32 9.46 5.50 -4.28
C LEU A 32 10.58 6.36 -4.92
N VAL A 33 11.82 6.17 -4.44
CA VAL A 33 13.02 6.85 -4.99
C VAL A 33 13.28 6.44 -6.44
N ARG A 34 13.01 5.18 -6.78
CA ARG A 34 13.12 4.64 -8.14
C ARG A 34 11.74 4.21 -8.60
N GLU A 35 11.46 4.45 -9.86
CA GLU A 35 10.22 3.98 -10.46
C GLU A 35 10.17 2.45 -10.44
N GLU A 36 9.19 1.92 -9.74
CA GLU A 36 8.86 0.50 -9.71
C GLU A 36 7.37 0.35 -10.00
N PRO A 37 6.97 -0.57 -10.88
CA PRO A 37 5.56 -0.73 -11.25
C PRO A 37 4.74 -1.27 -10.08
N GLN A 38 3.49 -0.81 -9.97
CA GLN A 38 2.55 -1.29 -8.95
C GLN A 38 2.34 -2.80 -9.06
N PHE A 39 2.12 -3.30 -10.27
CA PHE A 39 2.02 -4.73 -10.55
C PHE A 39 3.05 -5.18 -11.59
N SER A 40 3.61 -6.37 -11.41
CA SER A 40 4.37 -7.05 -12.45
C SER A 40 3.40 -7.79 -13.36
N LEU A 41 3.50 -7.55 -14.67
CA LEU A 41 2.60 -8.11 -15.66
C LEU A 41 3.30 -9.24 -16.44
N ASN A 42 2.67 -10.43 -16.48
CA ASN A 42 3.16 -11.58 -17.23
C ASN A 42 2.08 -11.99 -18.23
N GLN A 43 2.34 -11.80 -19.52
CA GLN A 43 1.37 -12.10 -20.57
C GLN A 43 1.45 -13.56 -21.03
N ILE A 44 0.28 -14.14 -21.34
CA ILE A 44 0.13 -15.41 -22.05
C ILE A 44 -1.02 -15.33 -23.06
N GLU A 45 -0.93 -16.13 -24.12
CA GLU A 45 -2.04 -16.37 -25.05
C GLU A 45 -3.24 -17.05 -24.37
N PRO A 46 -4.48 -16.73 -24.76
CA PRO A 46 -5.68 -17.34 -24.17
C PRO A 46 -5.68 -18.87 -24.20
N ASP A 47 -5.18 -19.49 -25.26
CA ASP A 47 -5.10 -20.94 -25.41
C ASP A 47 -4.11 -21.60 -24.43
N SER A 48 -3.16 -20.83 -23.92
CA SER A 48 -2.21 -21.27 -22.91
C SER A 48 -2.78 -21.21 -21.48
N PHE A 49 -3.94 -20.59 -21.28
CA PHE A 49 -4.55 -20.47 -19.95
C PHE A 49 -5.20 -21.78 -19.52
N ALA A 50 -4.36 -22.73 -19.10
CA ALA A 50 -4.77 -24.07 -18.70
C ALA A 50 -3.92 -24.59 -17.52
N GLY A 51 -4.38 -25.64 -16.86
CA GLY A 51 -3.64 -26.37 -15.83
C GLY A 51 -3.15 -25.51 -14.67
N LEU A 52 -1.83 -25.42 -14.49
CA LEU A 52 -1.23 -24.63 -13.40
C LEU A 52 -1.37 -23.13 -13.61
N LEU A 53 -1.40 -22.65 -14.85
CA LEU A 53 -1.54 -21.22 -15.14
C LEU A 53 -2.90 -20.68 -14.67
N MET A 54 -3.96 -21.47 -14.73
CA MET A 54 -5.27 -21.09 -14.16
C MET A 54 -5.24 -20.88 -12.65
N LYS A 55 -4.27 -21.47 -11.95
CA LYS A 55 -4.15 -21.34 -10.48
C LYS A 55 -3.35 -20.12 -10.02
N ASN A 56 -2.92 -19.25 -10.94
CA ASN A 56 -2.31 -17.98 -10.56
C ASN A 56 -3.24 -17.20 -9.65
N ARG A 57 -2.68 -16.58 -8.62
CA ARG A 57 -3.47 -15.87 -7.61
C ARG A 57 -4.21 -14.67 -8.20
N ASN A 58 -3.57 -13.94 -9.12
CA ASN A 58 -4.22 -12.86 -9.84
C ASN A 58 -4.14 -13.13 -11.34
N TYR A 59 -5.27 -12.99 -12.02
CA TYR A 59 -5.28 -12.95 -13.48
C TYR A 59 -6.22 -11.88 -14.00
N LEU A 60 -5.85 -11.28 -15.13
CA LEU A 60 -6.69 -10.40 -15.91
C LEU A 60 -6.84 -11.03 -17.30
N LYS A 61 -8.09 -11.30 -17.70
CA LYS A 61 -8.40 -11.84 -19.02
C LYS A 61 -9.09 -10.78 -19.87
N VAL A 62 -8.60 -10.59 -21.08
CA VAL A 62 -9.22 -9.74 -22.10
C VAL A 62 -9.99 -10.62 -23.10
N GLU A 63 -11.24 -10.27 -23.35
CA GLU A 63 -12.11 -10.96 -24.29
C GLU A 63 -12.71 -9.97 -25.30
N VAL A 64 -12.40 -10.13 -26.58
CA VAL A 64 -13.13 -9.45 -27.67
C VAL A 64 -14.26 -10.38 -28.10
N SER A 65 -15.51 -9.96 -27.90
CA SER A 65 -16.66 -10.80 -28.19
C SER A 65 -17.94 -10.00 -28.35
N ASN A 66 -18.95 -10.61 -29.00
CA ASN A 66 -20.28 -10.01 -29.15
C ASN A 66 -21.15 -10.02 -27.87
N LYS A 67 -20.57 -10.48 -26.73
CA LYS A 67 -21.25 -10.43 -25.43
C LYS A 67 -21.29 -8.98 -24.93
N GLU A 68 -22.14 -8.74 -23.93
CA GLU A 68 -22.26 -7.43 -23.29
C GLU A 68 -20.87 -6.94 -22.79
N PRO A 69 -20.42 -5.73 -23.18
CA PRO A 69 -19.18 -5.15 -22.70
C PRO A 69 -19.23 -4.94 -21.17
N GLY A 70 -18.08 -5.02 -20.54
CA GLY A 70 -17.98 -4.75 -19.10
C GLY A 70 -16.82 -5.47 -18.41
N VAL A 71 -16.74 -5.24 -17.11
CA VAL A 71 -15.75 -5.86 -16.22
C VAL A 71 -16.45 -6.85 -15.29
N THR A 72 -15.96 -8.07 -15.26
CA THR A 72 -16.46 -9.14 -14.37
C THR A 72 -15.35 -9.54 -13.41
N VAL A 73 -15.66 -9.59 -12.11
CA VAL A 73 -14.73 -10.02 -11.07
C VAL A 73 -15.08 -11.44 -10.63
N THR A 74 -14.08 -12.29 -10.51
CA THR A 74 -14.21 -13.66 -9.99
C THR A 74 -13.27 -13.86 -8.82
N THR A 75 -13.72 -14.60 -7.81
CA THR A 75 -12.90 -14.96 -6.65
C THR A 75 -12.92 -16.47 -6.46
N GLY A 76 -11.73 -17.05 -6.25
CA GLY A 76 -11.62 -18.47 -5.93
C GLY A 76 -12.08 -19.45 -7.01
N LEU A 77 -12.11 -19.04 -8.29
CA LEU A 77 -12.66 -19.87 -9.37
C LEU A 77 -11.83 -21.13 -9.64
N TYR A 78 -10.51 -21.00 -9.64
CA TYR A 78 -9.58 -22.10 -9.94
C TYR A 78 -8.62 -22.39 -8.79
N ALA A 79 -8.46 -21.48 -7.86
CA ALA A 79 -7.58 -21.59 -6.68
C ALA A 79 -8.08 -20.71 -5.55
N ASN A 80 -7.69 -21.01 -4.32
CA ASN A 80 -8.05 -20.19 -3.15
C ASN A 80 -6.80 -19.85 -2.31
N PRO A 81 -6.45 -18.57 -2.14
CA PRO A 81 -7.14 -17.38 -2.66
C PRO A 81 -6.84 -17.12 -4.14
N GLN A 82 -7.80 -16.53 -4.84
CA GLN A 82 -7.61 -16.11 -6.22
C GLN A 82 -8.52 -14.92 -6.54
N THR A 83 -8.00 -13.95 -7.29
CA THR A 83 -8.72 -12.80 -7.84
C THR A 83 -8.58 -12.82 -9.36
N GLY A 84 -9.68 -12.93 -10.07
CA GLY A 84 -9.74 -12.83 -11.53
C GLY A 84 -10.55 -11.62 -11.97
N VAL A 85 -10.06 -10.91 -12.98
CA VAL A 85 -10.77 -9.83 -13.65
C VAL A 85 -10.89 -10.20 -15.12
N ILE A 86 -12.11 -10.13 -15.67
CA ILE A 86 -12.38 -10.38 -17.07
C ILE A 86 -12.93 -9.10 -17.67
N ILE A 87 -12.23 -8.56 -18.66
CA ILE A 87 -12.62 -7.35 -19.39
C ILE A 87 -13.15 -7.78 -20.75
N ARG A 88 -14.37 -7.37 -21.09
CA ARG A 88 -15.01 -7.66 -22.38
C ARG A 88 -15.30 -6.40 -23.14
N GLY A 89 -15.04 -6.43 -24.44
CA GLY A 89 -15.45 -5.39 -25.39
C GLY A 89 -15.90 -6.02 -26.69
N LYS A 90 -16.65 -5.27 -27.52
CA LYS A 90 -17.11 -5.72 -28.85
C LYS A 90 -15.99 -5.67 -29.88
N ASP A 91 -15.03 -4.80 -29.68
CA ASP A 91 -13.84 -4.62 -30.50
C ASP A 91 -12.64 -4.26 -29.62
N ALA A 92 -11.45 -4.30 -30.21
CA ALA A 92 -10.20 -4.00 -29.50
C ALA A 92 -10.06 -2.51 -29.18
N ALA A 93 -10.24 -1.64 -30.18
CA ALA A 93 -9.87 -0.24 -30.11
C ALA A 93 -10.83 0.59 -29.23
N GLY A 94 -12.15 0.44 -29.40
CA GLY A 94 -13.14 1.20 -28.63
C GLY A 94 -13.63 0.44 -27.40
N GLY A 95 -14.14 -0.77 -27.61
CA GLY A 95 -14.86 -1.48 -26.56
C GLY A 95 -14.00 -1.94 -25.40
N VAL A 96 -12.83 -2.57 -25.64
CA VAL A 96 -11.94 -3.07 -24.57
C VAL A 96 -11.21 -1.92 -23.90
N ILE A 97 -10.63 -0.99 -24.65
CA ILE A 97 -9.89 0.17 -24.10
C ILE A 97 -10.81 1.04 -23.25
N GLU A 98 -12.03 1.30 -23.72
CA GLU A 98 -13.04 2.05 -22.95
C GLU A 98 -13.31 1.37 -21.58
N GLN A 99 -13.49 0.04 -21.56
CA GLN A 99 -13.70 -0.70 -20.30
C GLN A 99 -12.48 -0.63 -19.39
N ILE A 100 -11.26 -0.71 -19.92
CA ILE A 100 -10.03 -0.59 -19.17
C ILE A 100 -9.93 0.79 -18.50
N ILE A 101 -10.14 1.87 -19.27
CA ILE A 101 -10.01 3.25 -18.78
C ILE A 101 -11.11 3.58 -17.78
N THR A 102 -12.37 3.29 -18.13
CA THR A 102 -13.53 3.59 -17.26
C THR A 102 -13.46 2.87 -15.92
N ASN A 103 -12.91 1.64 -15.89
CA ASN A 103 -12.84 0.84 -14.68
C ASN A 103 -11.43 0.78 -14.06
N ALA A 104 -10.51 1.64 -14.50
CA ALA A 104 -9.09 1.60 -14.11
C ALA A 104 -8.88 1.56 -12.60
N GLN A 105 -9.51 2.46 -11.86
CA GLN A 105 -9.37 2.54 -10.40
C GLN A 105 -9.98 1.31 -9.72
N GLN A 106 -11.14 0.85 -10.18
CA GLN A 106 -11.78 -0.34 -9.64
C GLN A 106 -10.89 -1.59 -9.82
N ILE A 107 -10.31 -1.77 -11.00
CA ILE A 107 -9.43 -2.91 -11.31
C ILE A 107 -8.18 -2.88 -10.41
N LYS A 108 -7.54 -1.73 -10.25
CA LYS A 108 -6.38 -1.56 -9.33
C LYS A 108 -6.76 -1.92 -7.90
N THR A 109 -7.86 -1.39 -7.40
CA THR A 109 -8.34 -1.63 -6.03
C THR A 109 -8.61 -3.11 -5.80
N ILE A 110 -9.29 -3.80 -6.74
CA ILE A 110 -9.61 -5.22 -6.63
C ILE A 110 -8.35 -6.08 -6.46
N PHE A 111 -7.33 -5.86 -7.29
CA PHE A 111 -6.08 -6.61 -7.18
C PHE A 111 -5.30 -6.23 -5.93
N ASN A 112 -5.20 -4.95 -5.60
CA ASN A 112 -4.48 -4.49 -4.40
C ASN A 112 -5.11 -5.06 -3.12
N ASP A 113 -6.42 -4.99 -2.98
CA ASP A 113 -7.14 -5.50 -1.81
C ASP A 113 -7.00 -7.02 -1.68
N GLY A 114 -7.05 -7.75 -2.80
CA GLY A 114 -6.80 -9.19 -2.82
C GLY A 114 -5.40 -9.54 -2.30
N GLU A 115 -4.39 -8.81 -2.75
CA GLU A 115 -2.99 -8.99 -2.33
C GLU A 115 -2.78 -8.58 -0.86
N ILE A 116 -3.38 -7.47 -0.41
CA ILE A 116 -3.34 -7.03 1.01
C ILE A 116 -3.96 -8.09 1.92
N LYS A 117 -5.16 -8.57 1.60
CA LYS A 117 -5.84 -9.62 2.39
C LYS A 117 -4.98 -10.88 2.51
N GLU A 118 -4.38 -11.33 1.41
CA GLU A 118 -3.50 -12.49 1.43
C GLU A 118 -2.22 -12.24 2.23
N LYS A 119 -1.60 -11.06 2.09
CA LYS A 119 -0.42 -10.69 2.86
C LYS A 119 -0.74 -10.67 4.36
N GLN A 120 -1.86 -10.08 4.77
CA GLN A 120 -2.33 -10.07 6.16
C GLN A 120 -2.59 -11.48 6.68
N ARG A 121 -3.24 -12.34 5.88
CA ARG A 121 -3.48 -13.75 6.23
C ARG A 121 -2.18 -14.51 6.50
N LEU A 122 -1.15 -14.28 5.69
CA LEU A 122 0.16 -14.90 5.86
C LEU A 122 0.89 -14.36 7.10
N MET A 123 0.86 -13.05 7.32
CA MET A 123 1.48 -12.40 8.49
C MET A 123 0.83 -12.82 9.80
N LYS A 124 -0.49 -12.99 9.83
CA LYS A 124 -1.23 -13.42 11.03
C LYS A 124 -0.76 -14.77 11.58
N LYS A 125 -0.22 -15.66 10.73
CA LYS A 125 0.30 -16.98 11.15
C LYS A 125 1.53 -16.88 12.04
N VAL A 126 2.28 -15.79 11.95
CA VAL A 126 3.54 -15.52 12.63
C VAL A 126 3.53 -14.12 13.24
N GLY A 127 2.44 -13.76 13.89
CA GLY A 127 2.18 -12.42 14.39
C GLY A 127 3.08 -12.01 15.56
N LEU A 128 3.34 -10.71 15.65
CA LEU A 128 3.92 -10.03 16.81
C LEU A 128 2.85 -9.89 17.90
N ASN A 129 3.25 -9.98 19.17
CA ASN A 129 2.38 -9.55 20.27
C ASN A 129 2.27 -8.02 20.25
N VAL A 130 1.03 -7.52 20.15
CA VAL A 130 0.70 -6.07 20.07
C VAL A 130 -0.10 -5.58 21.28
N ASP A 131 -0.12 -6.33 22.40
CA ASP A 131 -0.91 -6.00 23.59
C ASP A 131 -0.57 -4.60 24.13
N GLN A 132 0.69 -4.19 24.13
CA GLN A 132 1.10 -2.86 24.55
C GLN A 132 0.51 -1.75 23.64
N ILE A 133 0.42 -2.00 22.34
CA ILE A 133 -0.20 -1.06 21.38
C ILE A 133 -1.71 -1.00 21.63
N LYS A 134 -2.33 -2.16 21.88
CA LYS A 134 -3.76 -2.26 22.21
C LYS A 134 -4.08 -1.50 23.50
N GLU A 135 -3.33 -1.73 24.57
CA GLU A 135 -3.53 -1.06 25.85
C GLU A 135 -3.37 0.46 25.74
N ARG A 136 -2.39 0.95 24.98
CA ARG A 136 -2.10 2.39 24.90
C ARG A 136 -3.01 3.14 23.95
N PHE A 137 -3.24 2.60 22.74
CA PHE A 137 -3.96 3.31 21.69
C PHE A 137 -5.39 2.82 21.47
N GLY A 138 -5.76 1.65 22.00
CA GLY A 138 -7.04 1.02 21.73
C GLY A 138 -7.12 0.47 20.29
N ILE A 139 -6.01 -0.03 19.77
CA ILE A 139 -5.95 -0.58 18.40
C ILE A 139 -5.25 -1.94 18.40
N GLU A 140 -5.59 -2.74 17.40
CA GLU A 140 -4.87 -3.96 17.03
C GLU A 140 -4.33 -3.82 15.61
N LEU A 141 -3.22 -4.50 15.31
CA LEU A 141 -2.68 -4.60 13.96
C LEU A 141 -2.00 -5.94 13.72
N ILE A 142 -1.83 -6.33 12.47
CA ILE A 142 -1.18 -7.57 12.09
C ILE A 142 0.24 -7.25 11.61
N ALA A 143 1.22 -7.40 12.50
CA ALA A 143 2.64 -7.29 12.15
C ALA A 143 3.34 -8.64 12.33
N PRO A 144 4.31 -9.01 11.47
CA PRO A 144 5.10 -10.23 11.67
C PRO A 144 5.97 -10.15 12.93
N ARG A 145 6.20 -11.28 13.59
CA ARG A 145 7.11 -11.38 14.77
C ARG A 145 8.57 -11.03 14.48
N SER A 146 8.94 -10.82 13.23
CA SER A 146 10.26 -10.32 12.84
C SER A 146 10.46 -8.84 13.14
N TYR A 147 9.38 -8.10 13.44
CA TYR A 147 9.47 -6.77 14.03
C TYR A 147 9.69 -6.88 15.53
N ARG A 148 10.39 -5.90 16.10
CA ARG A 148 10.62 -5.75 17.53
C ARG A 148 10.35 -4.31 17.95
N TYR A 149 9.99 -4.09 19.19
CA TYR A 149 9.91 -2.76 19.78
C TYR A 149 11.32 -2.14 19.85
N ALA A 150 11.52 -1.00 19.22
CA ALA A 150 12.81 -0.30 19.15
C ALA A 150 12.95 0.80 20.23
N ALA A 151 11.83 1.29 20.79
CA ALA A 151 11.76 2.23 21.90
C ALA A 151 10.77 1.71 22.96
N PRO A 152 11.11 0.65 23.70
CA PRO A 152 10.16 -0.03 24.59
C PRO A 152 9.75 0.80 25.81
N ASP A 153 10.53 1.80 26.20
CA ASP A 153 10.29 2.64 27.38
C ASP A 153 9.46 3.90 27.07
N ASP A 154 9.24 4.21 25.80
CA ASP A 154 8.42 5.36 25.39
C ASP A 154 6.94 4.92 25.28
N LYS A 155 6.11 5.47 26.18
CA LYS A 155 4.68 5.11 26.25
C LYS A 155 3.81 5.87 25.26
N ASP A 156 4.29 6.97 24.72
CA ASP A 156 3.52 7.84 23.80
C ASP A 156 3.94 7.71 22.35
N PHE A 157 5.03 6.99 22.11
CA PHE A 157 5.59 6.74 20.79
C PHE A 157 6.03 5.29 20.67
N PHE A 158 5.32 4.51 19.87
CA PHE A 158 5.70 3.12 19.61
C PHE A 158 6.47 3.05 18.31
N TRP A 159 7.63 2.40 18.38
CA TRP A 159 8.51 2.20 17.25
C TRP A 159 8.82 0.72 17.09
N LEU A 160 8.34 0.14 16.00
CA LEU A 160 8.63 -1.23 15.62
C LEU A 160 9.68 -1.21 14.53
N ARG A 161 10.72 -2.03 14.68
CA ARG A 161 11.80 -2.15 13.69
C ARG A 161 12.02 -3.59 13.29
N ARG A 162 12.24 -3.80 12.00
CA ARG A 162 12.66 -5.06 11.41
C ARG A 162 13.92 -4.85 10.59
N ASN A 163 14.98 -5.64 10.86
CA ASN A 163 16.15 -5.69 10.00
C ASN A 163 15.84 -6.57 8.77
N ILE A 164 16.20 -6.09 7.61
CA ILE A 164 16.17 -6.82 6.34
C ILE A 164 17.60 -6.93 5.81
N LYS A 165 17.81 -7.73 4.75
CA LYS A 165 19.16 -7.95 4.23
C LYS A 165 19.85 -6.66 3.78
N GLU A 166 19.08 -5.74 3.18
CA GLU A 166 19.58 -4.51 2.58
C GLU A 166 19.37 -3.26 3.46
N GLY A 167 18.86 -3.40 4.71
CA GLY A 167 18.58 -2.26 5.58
C GLY A 167 17.54 -2.53 6.67
N THR A 168 16.59 -1.60 6.84
CA THR A 168 15.52 -1.70 7.85
C THR A 168 14.15 -1.35 7.28
N MET A 169 13.12 -1.89 7.93
CA MET A 169 11.73 -1.49 7.81
C MET A 169 11.24 -1.10 9.19
N ASP A 170 10.59 0.02 9.28
CA ASP A 170 10.22 0.63 10.55
C ASP A 170 8.74 1.04 10.53
N ILE A 171 8.09 0.99 11.69
CA ILE A 171 6.70 1.45 11.86
C ILE A 171 6.65 2.31 13.12
N MET A 172 6.10 3.51 13.01
CA MET A 172 5.86 4.44 14.11
C MET A 172 4.37 4.57 14.36
N ILE A 173 3.97 4.65 15.64
CA ILE A 173 2.58 4.84 16.06
C ILE A 173 2.57 5.88 17.18
N TYR A 174 1.77 6.94 17.02
CA TYR A 174 1.61 8.00 18.02
C TYR A 174 0.30 8.76 17.80
N GLU A 175 -0.11 9.55 18.80
CA GLU A 175 -1.29 10.41 18.72
C GLU A 175 -0.88 11.88 18.71
N VAL A 176 -1.66 12.71 18.01
CA VAL A 176 -1.53 14.16 18.04
C VAL A 176 -2.89 14.83 18.16
N ASP A 177 -2.93 16.01 18.74
CA ASP A 177 -4.15 16.79 18.90
C ASP A 177 -4.79 17.11 17.55
N ARG A 178 -6.12 17.24 17.54
CA ARG A 178 -6.92 17.53 16.35
C ARG A 178 -6.44 18.77 15.58
N ASP A 179 -6.05 19.83 16.29
CA ASP A 179 -5.63 21.11 15.71
C ASP A 179 -4.30 21.04 14.94
N LYS A 180 -3.53 19.96 15.12
CA LYS A 180 -2.25 19.77 14.43
C LYS A 180 -2.41 19.44 12.95
N ILE A 181 -3.55 18.81 12.58
CA ILE A 181 -3.88 18.48 11.19
C ILE A 181 -5.29 19.01 10.89
N PRO A 182 -5.44 20.30 10.58
CA PRO A 182 -6.70 20.87 10.17
C PRO A 182 -7.11 20.31 8.79
N GLN A 183 -8.40 20.08 8.62
CA GLN A 183 -8.98 19.55 7.37
C GLN A 183 -9.21 20.73 6.39
N ASP A 184 -8.14 21.32 5.89
CA ASP A 184 -8.16 22.45 4.97
C ASP A 184 -7.15 22.25 3.81
N SER A 185 -6.97 23.27 2.99
CA SER A 185 -6.05 23.26 1.85
C SER A 185 -4.57 23.07 2.23
N ASN A 186 -4.22 23.21 3.51
CA ASN A 186 -2.84 23.10 4.02
C ASN A 186 -2.53 21.72 4.62
N VAL A 187 -3.40 20.71 4.43
CA VAL A 187 -3.26 19.39 5.06
C VAL A 187 -1.89 18.76 4.80
N VAL A 188 -1.35 18.87 3.59
CA VAL A 188 -0.01 18.34 3.24
C VAL A 188 1.07 18.95 4.14
N ALA A 189 1.08 20.28 4.26
CA ALA A 189 2.05 20.98 5.09
C ALA A 189 1.88 20.64 6.57
N SER A 190 0.64 20.48 7.03
CA SER A 190 0.34 20.13 8.42
C SER A 190 0.81 18.71 8.77
N ILE A 191 0.53 17.73 7.92
CA ILE A 191 1.02 16.36 8.09
C ILE A 191 2.55 16.32 8.07
N THR A 192 3.18 17.01 7.11
CA THR A 192 4.64 17.12 7.03
C THR A 192 5.23 17.72 8.30
N LYS A 193 4.66 18.80 8.81
CA LYS A 193 5.11 19.46 10.04
C LYS A 193 5.00 18.54 11.26
N VAL A 194 3.89 17.83 11.41
CA VAL A 194 3.68 16.86 12.50
C VAL A 194 4.73 15.76 12.41
N ARG A 195 4.87 15.16 11.21
CA ARG A 195 5.82 14.11 10.94
C ARG A 195 7.25 14.51 11.25
N ASP A 196 7.68 15.68 10.76
CA ASP A 196 9.04 16.19 10.98
C ASP A 196 9.31 16.51 12.46
N SER A 197 8.34 17.11 13.17
CA SER A 197 8.45 17.37 14.60
C SER A 197 8.64 16.10 15.42
N VAL A 198 7.84 15.05 15.15
CA VAL A 198 7.94 13.80 15.88
C VAL A 198 9.20 13.02 15.45
N GLY A 199 9.49 12.98 14.15
CA GLY A 199 10.67 12.33 13.60
C GLY A 199 11.98 12.87 14.17
N SER A 200 12.15 14.19 14.16
CA SER A 200 13.34 14.86 14.71
C SER A 200 13.52 14.61 16.21
N LEU A 201 12.41 14.48 16.95
CA LEU A 201 12.44 14.28 18.41
C LEU A 201 12.65 12.80 18.80
N LYS A 202 12.01 11.88 18.07
CA LYS A 202 11.84 10.48 18.52
C LYS A 202 12.70 9.47 17.75
N VAL A 203 13.13 9.79 16.53
CA VAL A 203 13.98 8.90 15.74
C VAL A 203 15.44 9.33 15.91
N PRO A 204 16.26 8.56 16.67
CA PRO A 204 17.66 8.92 16.92
C PRO A 204 18.47 8.81 15.64
N VAL A 205 19.23 9.85 15.34
CA VAL A 205 20.20 9.93 14.27
C VAL A 205 21.50 10.52 14.81
N ASP A 206 22.66 10.09 14.30
CA ASP A 206 23.96 10.53 14.84
C ASP A 206 24.21 12.04 14.59
N ASN A 207 23.82 12.54 13.43
CA ASN A 207 23.91 13.96 13.08
C ASN A 207 22.75 14.32 12.16
N GLY A 208 22.15 15.48 12.36
CA GLY A 208 20.98 15.94 11.58
C GLY A 208 19.65 15.60 12.22
N GLU A 209 18.60 15.58 11.44
CA GLU A 209 17.22 15.34 11.87
C GLU A 209 16.52 14.39 10.89
N PHE A 210 15.70 13.48 11.41
CA PHE A 210 14.83 12.64 10.59
C PHE A 210 13.60 13.46 10.18
N ILE A 211 13.53 13.82 8.90
CA ILE A 211 12.52 14.73 8.36
C ILE A 211 11.97 14.22 7.02
N THR A 212 10.96 14.90 6.50
CA THR A 212 10.48 14.72 5.13
C THR A 212 11.49 15.31 4.15
N GLU A 213 11.82 14.61 3.08
CA GLU A 213 12.66 15.10 1.98
C GLU A 213 12.06 16.39 1.40
N ARG A 214 12.85 17.45 1.37
CA ARG A 214 12.37 18.80 1.02
C ARG A 214 12.25 19.05 -0.49
N ALA A 215 12.96 18.25 -1.30
CA ALA A 215 12.95 18.41 -2.75
C ALA A 215 11.65 17.89 -3.39
N PHE A 216 10.90 17.04 -2.70
CA PHE A 216 9.70 16.41 -3.22
C PHE A 216 8.51 16.58 -2.27
N SER A 217 7.44 17.20 -2.76
CA SER A 217 6.19 17.26 -2.00
C SER A 217 5.58 15.86 -1.88
N PRO A 218 5.16 15.42 -0.68
CA PRO A 218 4.45 14.17 -0.53
C PRO A 218 3.12 14.15 -1.29
N TYR A 219 2.73 12.96 -1.74
CA TYR A 219 1.39 12.68 -2.25
C TYR A 219 0.44 12.49 -1.06
N VAL A 220 -0.65 13.23 -1.02
CA VAL A 220 -1.68 13.09 0.03
C VAL A 220 -3.03 12.81 -0.62
N ASN A 221 -3.70 11.77 -0.15
CA ASN A 221 -5.02 11.36 -0.60
C ASN A 221 -5.94 11.12 0.60
N GLU A 222 -7.23 11.39 0.41
CA GLU A 222 -8.23 10.91 1.36
C GLU A 222 -8.35 9.40 1.28
N SER A 223 -8.50 8.76 2.43
CA SER A 223 -8.53 7.31 2.57
C SER A 223 -9.41 6.91 3.76
N GLN A 224 -9.48 5.61 4.01
CA GLN A 224 -10.14 5.05 5.18
C GLN A 224 -9.31 3.90 5.76
N VAL A 225 -9.24 3.85 7.09
CA VAL A 225 -8.67 2.73 7.83
C VAL A 225 -9.68 2.31 8.88
N ASP A 226 -10.10 1.05 8.83
CA ASP A 226 -11.13 0.50 9.71
C ASP A 226 -12.45 1.32 9.72
N GLY A 227 -12.85 1.81 8.53
CA GLY A 227 -14.06 2.62 8.36
C GLY A 227 -13.94 4.07 8.85
N LYS A 228 -12.84 4.44 9.50
CA LYS A 228 -12.58 5.82 9.93
C LYS A 228 -11.89 6.62 8.84
N PHE A 229 -12.22 7.91 8.76
CA PHE A 229 -11.55 8.84 7.83
C PHE A 229 -10.05 8.90 8.11
N ALA A 230 -9.24 8.91 7.07
CA ALA A 230 -7.80 9.03 7.15
C ALA A 230 -7.23 9.83 5.97
N TYR A 231 -6.09 10.47 6.19
CA TYR A 231 -5.21 10.90 5.11
C TYR A 231 -4.12 9.86 4.89
N GLU A 232 -3.98 9.36 3.64
CA GLU A 232 -2.85 8.57 3.20
C GLU A 232 -1.79 9.50 2.63
N THR A 233 -0.58 9.46 3.18
CA THR A 233 0.54 10.26 2.70
C THR A 233 1.69 9.36 2.28
N LYS A 234 2.17 9.52 1.06
CA LYS A 234 3.36 8.84 0.51
C LYS A 234 4.42 9.85 0.14
N GLY A 235 5.65 9.61 0.54
CA GLY A 235 6.76 10.52 0.24
C GLY A 235 8.10 9.91 0.58
N LEU A 236 9.11 10.78 0.60
CA LEU A 236 10.47 10.41 0.96
C LEU A 236 10.84 11.06 2.30
N TRP A 237 11.51 10.29 3.15
CA TRP A 237 12.20 10.80 4.34
C TRP A 237 13.68 10.94 4.06
N GLU A 238 14.33 11.82 4.79
CA GLU A 238 15.78 11.99 4.79
C GLU A 238 16.30 12.23 6.21
N VAL A 239 17.60 12.03 6.40
CA VAL A 239 18.33 12.62 7.53
C VAL A 239 19.03 13.85 7.01
N SER A 240 18.67 15.02 7.55
CA SER A 240 19.22 16.30 7.10
C SER A 240 20.76 16.33 7.17
N GLY A 241 21.39 16.70 6.05
CA GLY A 241 22.84 16.73 5.95
C GLY A 241 23.55 15.38 5.78
N GLN A 242 22.81 14.30 5.57
CA GLN A 242 23.35 12.96 5.34
C GLN A 242 22.77 12.34 4.05
N PHE A 243 23.47 11.33 3.50
CA PHE A 243 23.00 10.54 2.36
C PHE A 243 22.13 9.35 2.83
N MET A 244 21.17 9.64 3.72
CA MET A 244 20.19 8.65 4.21
C MET A 244 18.80 9.12 3.87
N SER A 245 18.12 8.36 3.04
CA SER A 245 16.73 8.63 2.65
C SER A 245 16.01 7.34 2.24
N GLY A 246 14.70 7.41 2.13
CA GLY A 246 13.88 6.30 1.66
C GLY A 246 12.40 6.65 1.62
N PRO A 247 11.55 5.74 1.14
CA PRO A 247 10.11 5.95 1.10
C PRO A 247 9.48 5.82 2.48
N PHE A 248 8.38 6.56 2.67
CA PHE A 248 7.44 6.36 3.76
C PHE A 248 6.00 6.31 3.26
N LEU A 249 5.17 5.64 4.04
CA LEU A 249 3.72 5.60 3.94
C LEU A 249 3.14 5.92 5.31
N ASN A 250 2.32 6.96 5.38
CA ASN A 250 1.70 7.44 6.61
C ASN A 250 0.17 7.43 6.48
N TYR A 251 -0.51 7.00 7.53
CA TYR A 251 -1.94 7.21 7.71
C TYR A 251 -2.17 8.09 8.93
N ALA A 252 -2.76 9.26 8.73
CA ALA A 252 -3.31 10.08 9.78
C ALA A 252 -4.80 9.75 9.90
N ILE A 253 -5.19 8.98 10.91
CA ILE A 253 -6.53 8.45 11.10
C ILE A 253 -7.27 9.30 12.13
N TYR A 254 -8.41 9.87 11.76
CA TYR A 254 -9.19 10.67 12.69
C TYR A 254 -9.97 9.78 13.66
N ASN A 255 -9.67 9.94 14.94
CA ASN A 255 -10.38 9.25 16.01
C ASN A 255 -11.41 10.21 16.63
N GLU A 256 -12.67 10.05 16.23
CA GLU A 256 -13.79 10.88 16.71
C GLU A 256 -14.00 10.77 18.23
N GLU A 257 -13.83 9.58 18.80
CA GLU A 257 -14.05 9.33 20.23
C GLU A 257 -13.06 10.08 21.12
N LYS A 258 -11.79 10.12 20.69
CA LYS A 258 -10.73 10.85 21.41
C LYS A 258 -10.56 12.28 20.92
N ASN A 259 -11.22 12.65 19.82
CA ASN A 259 -11.08 13.94 19.14
C ASN A 259 -9.61 14.28 18.82
N ASN A 260 -8.87 13.31 18.31
CA ASN A 260 -7.46 13.42 17.98
C ASN A 260 -7.13 12.69 16.66
N TRP A 261 -5.88 12.79 16.22
CA TRP A 261 -5.36 11.98 15.13
C TRP A 261 -4.47 10.87 15.68
N LEU A 262 -4.75 9.63 15.27
CA LEU A 262 -3.83 8.51 15.42
C LEU A 262 -2.97 8.45 14.16
N ILE A 263 -1.66 8.56 14.33
CA ILE A 263 -0.70 8.47 13.25
C ILE A 263 -0.07 7.07 13.27
N ILE A 264 -0.11 6.40 12.12
CA ILE A 264 0.65 5.17 11.89
C ILE A 264 1.46 5.34 10.60
N GLU A 265 2.77 5.25 10.71
CA GLU A 265 3.70 5.45 9.60
C GLU A 265 4.64 4.26 9.45
N GLY A 266 4.80 3.77 8.22
CA GLY A 266 5.85 2.84 7.86
C GLY A 266 6.90 3.53 6.99
N TYR A 267 8.19 3.28 7.24
CA TYR A 267 9.27 3.78 6.40
C TYR A 267 10.36 2.72 6.17
N ILE A 268 11.14 2.90 5.13
CA ILE A 268 12.14 1.93 4.68
C ILE A 268 13.48 2.61 4.50
N PHE A 269 14.52 1.98 5.00
CA PHE A 269 15.91 2.27 4.61
C PHE A 269 16.48 1.05 3.90
N ALA A 270 16.53 1.07 2.57
CA ALA A 270 17.06 -0.02 1.75
C ALA A 270 17.60 0.54 0.42
N PRO A 271 18.70 1.31 0.44
CA PRO A 271 19.16 2.07 -0.72
C PRO A 271 19.59 1.21 -1.91
N SER A 272 19.98 -0.04 -1.68
CA SER A 272 20.44 -0.97 -2.70
C SER A 272 19.39 -1.93 -3.23
N ALA A 273 18.16 -1.93 -2.65
CA ALA A 273 17.11 -2.86 -2.99
C ALA A 273 15.97 -2.22 -3.80
N LYS A 274 15.17 -3.06 -4.46
CA LYS A 274 13.84 -2.70 -4.92
C LYS A 274 12.92 -2.55 -3.70
N GLN A 275 12.18 -1.45 -3.64
CA GLN A 275 11.45 -1.06 -2.42
C GLN A 275 9.94 -1.29 -2.50
N ARG A 276 9.37 -1.51 -3.70
CA ARG A 276 7.93 -1.76 -3.89
C ARG A 276 7.38 -2.83 -2.95
N ASN A 277 8.04 -3.99 -2.89
CA ASN A 277 7.53 -5.11 -2.08
C ASN A 277 7.61 -4.84 -0.58
N TYR A 278 8.58 -4.05 -0.13
CA TYR A 278 8.69 -3.61 1.26
C TYR A 278 7.61 -2.57 1.59
N LEU A 279 7.39 -1.59 0.69
CA LEU A 279 6.33 -0.61 0.88
C LEU A 279 4.95 -1.27 0.90
N PHE A 280 4.71 -2.25 0.03
CA PHE A 280 3.49 -3.05 0.02
C PHE A 280 3.31 -3.87 1.32
N GLU A 281 4.39 -4.40 1.90
CA GLU A 281 4.30 -5.06 3.21
C GLU A 281 3.91 -4.07 4.30
N LEU A 282 4.50 -2.87 4.33
CA LEU A 282 4.10 -1.81 5.26
C LEU A 282 2.64 -1.42 5.06
N GLU A 283 2.20 -1.16 3.83
CA GLU A 283 0.80 -0.87 3.53
C GLU A 283 -0.14 -1.95 4.07
N SER A 284 0.23 -3.23 3.88
CA SER A 284 -0.57 -4.35 4.36
C SER A 284 -0.65 -4.39 5.89
N ILE A 285 0.42 -4.00 6.60
CA ILE A 285 0.44 -3.90 8.06
C ILE A 285 -0.42 -2.72 8.52
N LEU A 286 -0.20 -1.52 7.96
CA LEU A 286 -0.90 -0.31 8.36
C LEU A 286 -2.41 -0.43 8.11
N LYS A 287 -2.83 -0.97 6.97
CA LYS A 287 -4.24 -1.23 6.64
C LYS A 287 -4.87 -2.39 7.42
N SER A 288 -4.09 -3.14 8.19
CA SER A 288 -4.63 -4.16 9.09
C SER A 288 -5.10 -3.61 10.44
N LEU A 289 -4.85 -2.32 10.70
CA LEU A 289 -5.25 -1.65 11.92
C LEU A 289 -6.76 -1.75 12.13
N LYS A 290 -7.14 -2.11 13.37
CA LYS A 290 -8.51 -2.16 13.86
C LYS A 290 -8.61 -1.42 15.18
N PHE A 291 -9.62 -0.58 15.32
CA PHE A 291 -9.96 -0.01 16.62
C PHE A 291 -10.69 -1.06 17.46
N VAL A 292 -10.24 -1.18 18.69
CA VAL A 292 -10.87 -2.11 19.64
C VAL A 292 -12.06 -1.40 20.29
N GLU A 293 -13.24 -1.96 20.12
CA GLU A 293 -14.42 -1.49 20.86
C GLU A 293 -14.18 -1.68 22.36
N LYS A 294 -14.49 -0.66 23.15
CA LYS A 294 -14.49 -0.83 24.62
C LYS A 294 -15.62 -1.80 24.95
N GLU A 295 -15.28 -2.92 25.56
CA GLU A 295 -16.29 -3.73 26.24
C GLU A 295 -16.90 -2.86 27.36
N ASP A 296 -18.20 -2.58 27.25
CA ASP A 296 -19.00 -1.87 28.27
C ASP A 296 -19.10 -2.68 29.58
#